data_29e0f5ea0673f7a83e9b244a529e66fd
#
_entry.id   29e0f5ea0673f7a83e9b244a529e66fd
#
_cell.length_a   1.000
_cell.length_b   1.000
_cell.length_c   1.000
_cell.angle_alpha   90.00
_cell.angle_beta   90.00
_cell.angle_gamma   90.00
#
_symmetry.space_group_name_H-M   'P 1'
#
loop_
_entity.id
_entity.type
_entity.pdbx_description
1 polymer ?
#
loop_
_entity_poly.entity_id
_entity_poly.type
_entity_poly.pdbx_seq_one_letter_code
_entity_poly.pdbx_strand_id
1 'polypeptide(L)'
;NDIGSQYRTGIYYTNTDDLPIIKETVEALAKNYTKPIVVEIQPLSNFYPAEDYHQDYLDKHPDGYCHISPDLFDFARKANKGKASNKPVSQKKFQKPDDQTLRSKLTAEQYAVTQQNATERAFKNEYWNEKREGIYVDITTGEPLFISTDKFDSGCGWPSFSKPIDKSLVMEKTDLSHGMKRIEIRSKTGDAHLGHV
;
A
#
# COMPACT_ATOMS: atom_id res chain seq x y z
N ASN A 1 3.84 -28.67 -5.14
CA ASN A 1 4.79 -27.74 -5.78
C ASN A 1 4.01 -26.85 -6.73
N ASP A 2 3.70 -25.67 -6.25
CA ASP A 2 2.98 -24.69 -7.02
C ASP A 2 3.93 -24.13 -8.08
N ILE A 3 3.53 -24.22 -9.35
CA ILE A 3 4.33 -23.81 -10.50
C ILE A 3 3.52 -22.77 -11.28
N GLY A 4 4.10 -21.60 -11.49
CA GLY A 4 3.47 -20.54 -12.26
C GLY A 4 3.99 -19.15 -11.86
N SER A 5 3.76 -18.17 -12.69
CA SER A 5 4.21 -16.79 -12.44
C SER A 5 3.57 -16.17 -11.17
N GLN A 6 2.38 -16.65 -10.77
CA GLN A 6 1.68 -16.23 -9.57
C GLN A 6 2.30 -16.77 -8.27
N TYR A 7 3.20 -17.77 -8.35
CA TYR A 7 3.86 -18.38 -7.19
C TYR A 7 5.36 -18.03 -7.12
N ARG A 8 5.74 -16.89 -7.65
CA ARG A 8 7.14 -16.45 -7.59
C ARG A 8 7.55 -16.18 -6.15
N THR A 9 8.75 -16.67 -5.80
CA THR A 9 9.36 -16.40 -4.50
C THR A 9 10.33 -15.26 -4.62
N GLY A 10 10.21 -14.25 -3.78
CA GLY A 10 11.07 -13.07 -3.82
C GLY A 10 11.40 -12.51 -2.44
N ILE A 11 12.52 -11.83 -2.37
CA ILE A 11 12.93 -10.99 -1.24
C ILE A 11 12.94 -9.56 -1.75
N TYR A 12 12.06 -8.74 -1.20
CA TYR A 12 11.88 -7.34 -1.61
C TYR A 12 12.35 -6.42 -0.49
N TYR A 13 13.37 -5.63 -0.76
CA TYR A 13 13.97 -4.73 0.24
C TYR A 13 13.52 -3.29 0.06
N THR A 14 13.36 -2.58 1.17
CA THR A 14 13.02 -1.16 1.20
C THR A 14 14.24 -0.26 1.43
N ASN A 15 15.32 -0.83 1.97
CA ASN A 15 16.60 -0.14 2.15
C ASN A 15 17.69 -0.85 1.33
N THR A 16 18.42 -0.10 0.52
CA THR A 16 19.54 -0.63 -0.29
C THR A 16 20.69 -1.18 0.55
N ASP A 17 20.82 -0.73 1.80
CA ASP A 17 21.85 -1.23 2.73
C ASP A 17 21.60 -2.70 3.15
N ASP A 18 20.37 -3.20 2.99
CA ASP A 18 20.03 -4.60 3.27
C ASP A 18 20.49 -5.55 2.16
N LEU A 19 20.71 -5.05 0.94
CA LEU A 19 21.02 -5.87 -0.22
C LEU A 19 22.29 -6.75 -0.07
N PRO A 20 23.40 -6.26 0.49
CA PRO A 20 24.58 -7.11 0.73
C PRO A 20 24.26 -8.26 1.71
N ILE A 21 23.54 -7.98 2.78
CA ILE A 21 23.16 -8.96 3.80
C ILE A 21 22.24 -10.03 3.20
N ILE A 22 21.27 -9.62 2.38
CA ILE A 22 20.36 -10.53 1.69
C ILE A 22 21.14 -11.46 0.77
N LYS A 23 22.05 -10.94 -0.06
CA LYS A 23 22.87 -11.73 -0.99
C LYS A 23 23.76 -12.74 -0.25
N GLU A 24 24.49 -12.29 0.77
CA GLU A 24 25.33 -13.16 1.59
C GLU A 24 24.50 -14.28 2.24
N THR A 25 23.32 -13.97 2.76
CA THR A 25 22.43 -14.96 3.36
C THR A 25 21.94 -15.99 2.35
N VAL A 26 21.55 -15.57 1.16
CA VAL A 26 21.11 -16.49 0.08
C VAL A 26 22.26 -17.35 -0.41
N GLU A 27 23.46 -16.79 -0.57
CA GLU A 27 24.67 -17.53 -0.95
C GLU A 27 25.07 -18.56 0.12
N ALA A 28 24.99 -18.18 1.39
CA ALA A 28 25.27 -19.11 2.49
C ALA A 28 24.25 -20.25 2.52
N LEU A 29 22.97 -19.93 2.30
CA LEU A 29 21.90 -20.92 2.26
C LEU A 29 22.05 -21.86 1.04
N ALA A 30 22.45 -21.34 -0.11
CA ALA A 30 22.62 -22.10 -1.34
C ALA A 30 23.60 -23.28 -1.20
N LYS A 31 24.59 -23.17 -0.31
CA LYS A 31 25.55 -24.25 -0.01
C LYS A 31 24.89 -25.52 0.54
N ASN A 32 23.69 -25.43 1.10
CA ASN A 32 22.94 -26.56 1.66
C ASN A 32 22.02 -27.23 0.64
N TYR A 33 21.98 -26.75 -0.62
CA TYR A 33 21.10 -27.27 -1.65
C TYR A 33 21.90 -27.73 -2.87
N THR A 34 21.46 -28.82 -3.46
CA THR A 34 22.05 -29.36 -4.70
C THR A 34 21.55 -28.63 -5.95
N LYS A 35 20.39 -27.98 -5.86
CA LYS A 35 19.80 -27.18 -6.94
C LYS A 35 19.98 -25.68 -6.64
N PRO A 36 20.12 -24.85 -7.66
CA PRO A 36 20.18 -23.41 -7.47
C PRO A 36 18.95 -22.89 -6.72
N ILE A 37 19.16 -21.97 -5.79
CA ILE A 37 18.07 -21.20 -5.20
C ILE A 37 17.64 -20.14 -6.21
N VAL A 38 16.38 -20.23 -6.67
CA VAL A 38 15.79 -19.28 -7.60
C VAL A 38 14.85 -18.38 -6.82
N VAL A 39 15.39 -17.26 -6.32
CA VAL A 39 14.66 -16.24 -5.56
C VAL A 39 14.91 -14.89 -6.21
N GLU A 40 13.85 -14.14 -6.47
CA GLU A 40 14.00 -12.75 -6.92
C GLU A 40 14.50 -11.88 -5.76
N ILE A 41 15.50 -11.02 -6.02
CA ILE A 41 15.97 -10.04 -5.03
C ILE A 41 15.87 -8.68 -5.69
N GLN A 42 14.89 -7.90 -5.29
CA GLN A 42 14.55 -6.62 -5.93
C GLN A 42 14.16 -5.55 -4.91
N PRO A 43 14.30 -4.25 -5.23
CA PRO A 43 13.70 -3.21 -4.44
C PRO A 43 12.17 -3.41 -4.39
N LEU A 44 11.57 -3.15 -3.24
CA LEU A 44 10.12 -3.13 -3.11
C LEU A 44 9.56 -1.93 -3.86
N SER A 45 8.95 -2.16 -5.02
CA SER A 45 8.32 -1.11 -5.82
C SER A 45 6.85 -0.92 -5.51
N ASN A 46 6.19 -2.00 -5.08
CA ASN A 46 4.78 -2.00 -4.72
C ASN A 46 4.52 -3.09 -3.66
N PHE A 47 3.58 -2.84 -2.79
CA PHE A 47 3.11 -3.80 -1.81
C PHE A 47 1.59 -3.75 -1.76
N TYR A 48 0.96 -4.89 -1.98
CA TYR A 48 -0.49 -5.05 -1.90
C TYR A 48 -0.80 -5.92 -0.69
N PRO A 49 -1.51 -5.41 0.34
CA PRO A 49 -1.97 -6.25 1.41
C PRO A 49 -2.94 -7.31 0.86
N ALA A 50 -2.82 -8.54 1.34
CA ALA A 50 -3.81 -9.55 1.04
C ALA A 50 -5.17 -9.15 1.64
N GLU A 51 -6.23 -9.71 1.10
CA GLU A 51 -7.60 -9.46 1.56
C GLU A 51 -7.75 -9.80 3.05
N ASP A 52 -8.64 -9.12 3.75
CA ASP A 52 -8.84 -9.25 5.20
C ASP A 52 -9.06 -10.69 5.66
N TYR A 53 -9.70 -11.52 4.83
CA TYR A 53 -9.92 -12.93 5.17
C TYR A 53 -8.63 -13.77 5.06
N HIS A 54 -7.62 -13.31 4.32
CA HIS A 54 -6.29 -13.92 4.26
C HIS A 54 -5.34 -13.43 5.35
N GLN A 55 -5.61 -12.25 5.93
CA GLN A 55 -4.79 -11.73 7.02
C GLN A 55 -4.98 -12.59 8.27
N ASP A 56 -3.88 -13.04 8.85
CA ASP A 56 -3.88 -13.89 10.05
C ASP A 56 -4.79 -15.12 9.91
N TYR A 57 -4.83 -15.70 8.68
CA TYR A 57 -5.78 -16.78 8.34
C TYR A 57 -5.74 -17.95 9.31
N LEU A 58 -4.55 -18.43 9.69
CA LEU A 58 -4.41 -19.56 10.60
C LEU A 58 -4.74 -19.19 12.05
N ASP A 59 -4.60 -17.93 12.46
CA ASP A 59 -5.03 -17.48 13.79
C ASP A 59 -6.56 -17.42 13.88
N LYS A 60 -7.23 -17.03 12.79
CA LYS A 60 -8.70 -17.02 12.67
C LYS A 60 -9.30 -18.40 12.43
N HIS A 61 -8.54 -19.28 11.77
CA HIS A 61 -8.93 -20.63 11.39
C HIS A 61 -7.82 -21.63 11.78
N PRO A 62 -7.71 -22.02 13.07
CA PRO A 62 -6.64 -22.91 13.54
C PRO A 62 -6.60 -24.27 12.82
N ASP A 63 -7.75 -24.77 12.34
CA ASP A 63 -7.88 -25.99 11.55
C ASP A 63 -7.84 -25.74 10.03
N GLY A 64 -7.51 -24.51 9.63
CA GLY A 64 -7.43 -24.12 8.22
C GLY A 64 -6.31 -24.83 7.49
N TYR A 65 -6.52 -25.08 6.19
CA TYR A 65 -5.50 -25.71 5.36
C TYR A 65 -4.27 -24.81 5.21
N CYS A 66 -3.10 -25.35 5.56
CA CYS A 66 -1.81 -24.76 5.26
C CYS A 66 -0.88 -25.84 4.73
N HIS A 67 -0.25 -25.61 3.58
CA HIS A 67 0.73 -26.52 2.99
C HIS A 67 2.11 -26.43 3.66
N ILE A 68 2.32 -25.48 4.57
CA ILE A 68 3.53 -25.34 5.37
C ILE A 68 3.39 -26.17 6.64
N SER A 69 4.35 -27.08 6.88
CA SER A 69 4.35 -27.89 8.09
C SER A 69 4.44 -27.01 9.36
N PRO A 70 3.68 -27.32 10.42
CA PRO A 70 3.78 -26.63 11.70
C PRO A 70 5.20 -26.53 12.26
N ASP A 71 6.04 -27.55 12.02
CA ASP A 71 7.44 -27.58 12.45
C ASP A 71 8.25 -26.41 11.86
N LEU A 72 7.90 -25.94 10.67
CA LEU A 72 8.56 -24.79 10.04
C LEU A 72 8.22 -23.48 10.74
N PHE A 73 7.01 -23.34 11.28
CA PHE A 73 6.67 -22.18 12.12
C PHE A 73 7.48 -22.17 13.41
N ASP A 74 7.68 -23.33 14.04
CA ASP A 74 8.51 -23.44 15.24
C ASP A 74 9.98 -23.19 14.93
N PHE A 75 10.47 -23.66 13.81
CA PHE A 75 11.81 -23.36 13.31
C PHE A 75 11.99 -21.84 13.13
N ALA A 76 11.06 -21.17 12.43
CA ALA A 76 11.11 -19.73 12.21
C ALA A 76 11.06 -18.93 13.54
N ARG A 77 10.20 -19.33 14.47
CA ARG A 77 10.14 -18.73 15.82
C ARG A 77 11.46 -18.88 16.58
N LYS A 78 12.11 -20.04 16.48
CA LYS A 78 13.39 -20.31 17.14
C LYS A 78 14.55 -19.55 16.47
N ALA A 79 14.57 -19.50 15.14
CA ALA A 79 15.59 -18.77 14.38
C ALA A 79 15.60 -17.27 14.70
N ASN A 80 14.43 -16.69 14.99
CA ASN A 80 14.28 -15.27 15.30
C ASN A 80 14.46 -14.91 16.78
N LYS A 81 14.52 -15.89 17.71
CA LYS A 81 14.71 -15.62 19.15
C LYS A 81 16.02 -14.94 19.54
N GLY A 82 17.00 -14.90 18.63
CA GLY A 82 18.31 -14.26 18.90
C GLY A 82 18.51 -12.90 18.24
N LYS A 83 17.62 -12.49 17.34
CA LYS A 83 17.74 -11.25 16.55
C LYS A 83 16.46 -10.43 16.47
N ALA A 84 15.49 -10.72 17.31
CA ALA A 84 14.39 -9.80 17.49
C ALA A 84 14.93 -8.53 18.16
N SER A 85 15.60 -7.68 17.37
CA SER A 85 15.42 -6.27 17.62
C SER A 85 13.92 -6.06 17.41
N ASN A 86 13.15 -6.09 18.49
CA ASN A 86 11.81 -5.55 18.60
C ASN A 86 11.89 -4.02 18.41
N LYS A 87 12.51 -3.57 17.34
CA LYS A 87 12.04 -2.37 16.70
C LYS A 87 10.79 -2.84 15.97
N PRO A 88 9.58 -2.45 16.44
CA PRO A 88 8.43 -2.53 15.56
C PRO A 88 8.93 -1.95 14.26
N VAL A 89 8.67 -2.66 13.13
CA VAL A 89 8.77 -2.03 11.82
C VAL A 89 8.10 -0.70 12.04
N SER A 90 8.88 0.37 12.04
CA SER A 90 8.39 1.70 12.34
C SER A 90 7.27 1.88 11.34
N GLN A 91 6.04 1.71 11.81
CA GLN A 91 4.89 2.06 11.00
C GLN A 91 5.18 3.49 10.62
N LYS A 92 5.51 3.70 9.36
CA LYS A 92 5.84 5.02 8.84
C LYS A 92 4.63 5.87 9.20
N LYS A 93 4.77 6.64 10.28
CA LYS A 93 3.65 7.41 10.78
C LYS A 93 3.45 8.51 9.77
N PHE A 94 2.49 8.29 8.89
CA PHE A 94 2.12 9.31 7.91
C PHE A 94 1.72 10.55 8.67
N GLN A 95 2.22 11.69 8.24
CA GLN A 95 1.94 12.99 8.85
C GLN A 95 1.79 14.02 7.76
N LYS A 96 0.84 14.91 7.94
CA LYS A 96 0.67 16.06 7.06
C LYS A 96 1.89 16.97 7.20
N PRO A 97 2.62 17.26 6.11
CA PRO A 97 3.68 18.28 6.14
C PRO A 97 3.11 19.67 6.43
N ASP A 98 3.97 20.58 6.85
CA ASP A 98 3.61 22.00 6.98
C ASP A 98 3.26 22.61 5.61
N ASP A 99 2.55 23.74 5.65
CA ASP A 99 2.04 24.43 4.46
C ASP A 99 3.16 24.83 3.48
N GLN A 100 4.31 25.30 3.99
CA GLN A 100 5.44 25.67 3.16
C GLN A 100 6.02 24.48 2.41
N THR A 101 6.12 23.34 3.08
CA THR A 101 6.55 22.05 2.47
C THR A 101 5.57 21.59 1.42
N LEU A 102 4.26 21.66 1.68
CA LEU A 102 3.23 21.28 0.69
C LEU A 102 3.33 22.17 -0.55
N ARG A 103 3.43 23.48 -0.40
CA ARG A 103 3.59 24.43 -1.54
C ARG A 103 4.87 24.20 -2.34
N SER A 104 5.93 23.73 -1.72
CA SER A 104 7.18 23.41 -2.42
C SER A 104 7.18 22.09 -3.18
N LYS A 105 6.37 21.15 -2.74
CA LYS A 105 6.30 19.78 -3.31
C LYS A 105 5.18 19.59 -4.32
N LEU A 106 4.06 20.26 -4.13
CA LEU A 106 2.88 20.12 -4.98
C LEU A 106 2.89 21.17 -6.09
N THR A 107 2.32 20.84 -7.22
CA THR A 107 1.98 21.85 -8.22
C THR A 107 0.89 22.78 -7.66
N ALA A 108 0.73 23.95 -8.27
CA ALA A 108 -0.30 24.89 -7.86
C ALA A 108 -1.72 24.27 -7.91
N GLU A 109 -1.99 23.46 -8.94
CA GLU A 109 -3.27 22.74 -9.09
C GLU A 109 -3.44 21.67 -8.00
N GLN A 110 -2.45 20.81 -7.77
CA GLN A 110 -2.48 19.79 -6.72
C GLN A 110 -2.69 20.40 -5.34
N TYR A 111 -2.01 21.52 -5.05
CA TYR A 111 -2.21 22.25 -3.80
C TYR A 111 -3.62 22.83 -3.70
N ALA A 112 -4.12 23.47 -4.74
CA ALA A 112 -5.46 24.04 -4.77
C ALA A 112 -6.55 22.96 -4.58
N VAL A 113 -6.41 21.81 -5.23
CA VAL A 113 -7.35 20.69 -5.10
C VAL A 113 -7.30 20.12 -3.68
N THR A 114 -6.14 19.76 -3.18
CA THR A 114 -6.02 19.02 -1.92
C THR A 114 -6.25 19.91 -0.68
N GLN A 115 -5.86 21.18 -0.73
CA GLN A 115 -5.87 22.08 0.44
C GLN A 115 -6.91 23.20 0.36
N GLN A 116 -7.42 23.53 -0.83
CA GLN A 116 -8.35 24.64 -1.03
C GLN A 116 -9.69 24.17 -1.66
N ASN A 117 -9.91 22.87 -1.73
CA ASN A 117 -11.15 22.25 -2.27
C ASN A 117 -11.45 22.66 -3.73
N ALA A 118 -10.42 22.94 -4.51
CA ALA A 118 -10.57 23.13 -5.94
C ALA A 118 -10.87 21.79 -6.64
N THR A 119 -11.27 21.85 -7.90
CA THR A 119 -11.59 20.67 -8.69
C THR A 119 -10.73 20.66 -9.95
N GLU A 120 -10.11 19.52 -10.24
CA GLU A 120 -9.42 19.26 -11.50
C GLU A 120 -10.41 19.25 -12.67
N ARG A 121 -9.90 19.55 -13.86
CA ARG A 121 -10.73 19.50 -15.05
C ARG A 121 -11.12 18.06 -15.40
N ALA A 122 -12.41 17.82 -15.57
CA ALA A 122 -12.95 16.52 -15.99
C ALA A 122 -12.29 16.01 -17.28
N PHE A 123 -11.96 14.72 -17.35
CA PHE A 123 -11.30 14.05 -18.49
C PHE A 123 -9.91 14.59 -18.85
N LYS A 124 -9.30 15.41 -18.00
CA LYS A 124 -7.96 15.98 -18.20
C LYS A 124 -7.04 15.89 -16.98
N ASN A 125 -7.49 15.23 -15.93
CA ASN A 125 -6.65 14.92 -14.77
C ASN A 125 -5.84 13.63 -15.01
N GLU A 126 -4.79 13.45 -14.21
CA GLU A 126 -3.77 12.43 -14.45
C GLU A 126 -4.33 11.00 -14.38
N TYR A 127 -5.29 10.74 -13.48
CA TYR A 127 -5.70 9.38 -13.14
C TYR A 127 -7.11 9.00 -13.62
N TRP A 128 -7.84 9.87 -14.32
CA TRP A 128 -9.21 9.55 -14.72
C TRP A 128 -9.30 8.28 -15.59
N ASN A 129 -8.33 8.08 -16.50
CA ASN A 129 -8.25 6.93 -17.40
C ASN A 129 -7.08 5.98 -17.08
N GLU A 130 -6.51 6.06 -15.89
CA GLU A 130 -5.45 5.15 -15.46
C GLU A 130 -6.02 3.77 -15.18
N LYS A 131 -5.46 2.72 -15.84
CA LYS A 131 -5.91 1.33 -15.74
C LYS A 131 -4.83 0.37 -15.26
N ARG A 132 -3.61 0.86 -15.05
CA ARG A 132 -2.53 0.04 -14.52
C ARG A 132 -2.86 -0.37 -13.09
N GLU A 133 -2.43 -1.57 -12.72
CA GLU A 133 -2.51 -2.01 -11.33
C GLU A 133 -1.63 -1.14 -10.44
N GLY A 134 -2.17 -0.72 -9.29
CA GLY A 134 -1.44 0.14 -8.38
C GLY A 134 -2.24 0.58 -7.17
N ILE A 135 -1.55 1.29 -6.30
CA ILE A 135 -2.10 1.91 -5.09
C ILE A 135 -2.14 3.42 -5.30
N TYR A 136 -3.28 4.02 -5.03
CA TYR A 136 -3.48 5.46 -5.03
C TYR A 136 -3.21 5.98 -3.62
N VAL A 137 -2.28 6.90 -3.51
CA VAL A 137 -1.84 7.45 -2.24
C VAL A 137 -2.30 8.90 -2.09
N ASP A 138 -2.48 9.35 -0.85
CA ASP A 138 -2.60 10.77 -0.56
C ASP A 138 -1.31 11.49 -0.97
N ILE A 139 -1.38 12.37 -1.94
CA ILE A 139 -0.21 13.08 -2.47
C ILE A 139 0.48 13.97 -1.42
N THR A 140 -0.24 14.35 -0.36
CA THR A 140 0.29 15.20 0.70
C THR A 140 1.14 14.42 1.71
N THR A 141 0.75 13.16 2.01
CA THR A 141 1.36 12.34 3.07
C THR A 141 2.07 11.10 2.54
N GLY A 142 1.69 10.62 1.35
CA GLY A 142 2.10 9.33 0.81
C GLY A 142 1.35 8.14 1.43
N GLU A 143 0.29 8.38 2.21
CA GLU A 143 -0.52 7.33 2.83
C GLU A 143 -1.37 6.61 1.78
N PRO A 144 -1.35 5.26 1.71
CA PRO A 144 -2.21 4.49 0.81
C PRO A 144 -3.68 4.69 1.13
N LEU A 145 -4.50 5.04 0.12
CA LEU A 145 -5.93 5.31 0.30
C LEU A 145 -6.83 4.38 -0.50
N PHE A 146 -6.48 4.10 -1.77
CA PHE A 146 -7.29 3.27 -2.66
C PHE A 146 -6.42 2.32 -3.45
N ILE A 147 -7.03 1.26 -4.00
CA ILE A 147 -6.37 0.31 -4.91
C ILE A 147 -7.06 0.27 -6.26
N SER A 148 -6.32 -0.06 -7.30
CA SER A 148 -6.81 -0.06 -8.67
C SER A 148 -7.94 -1.07 -8.93
N THR A 149 -7.99 -2.16 -8.16
CA THR A 149 -9.07 -3.16 -8.26
C THR A 149 -10.43 -2.64 -7.83
N ASP A 150 -10.46 -1.60 -6.99
CA ASP A 150 -11.68 -0.93 -6.54
C ASP A 150 -12.05 0.29 -7.41
N LYS A 151 -11.20 0.62 -8.39
CA LYS A 151 -11.45 1.71 -9.33
C LYS A 151 -12.43 1.29 -10.42
N PHE A 152 -13.38 2.15 -10.73
CA PHE A 152 -14.35 1.92 -11.80
C PHE A 152 -14.54 3.18 -12.66
N ASP A 153 -15.07 2.99 -13.86
CA ASP A 153 -15.42 4.09 -14.75
C ASP A 153 -16.83 4.57 -14.44
N SER A 154 -16.92 5.73 -13.81
CA SER A 154 -18.20 6.40 -13.51
C SER A 154 -18.69 7.30 -14.62
N GLY A 155 -17.89 7.52 -15.68
CA GLY A 155 -18.20 8.45 -16.74
C GLY A 155 -18.13 9.94 -16.36
N CYS A 156 -17.77 10.27 -15.11
CA CYS A 156 -17.72 11.65 -14.63
C CYS A 156 -16.45 12.41 -15.01
N GLY A 157 -15.41 11.70 -15.47
CA GLY A 157 -14.13 12.29 -15.87
C GLY A 157 -13.14 12.48 -14.74
N TRP A 158 -13.38 11.88 -13.57
CA TRP A 158 -12.46 11.78 -12.44
C TRP A 158 -12.28 10.34 -11.99
N PRO A 159 -11.17 10.00 -11.32
CA PRO A 159 -10.98 8.68 -10.73
C PRO A 159 -12.10 8.37 -9.72
N SER A 160 -12.75 7.24 -9.87
CA SER A 160 -13.85 6.81 -8.99
C SER A 160 -13.54 5.44 -8.40
N PHE A 161 -13.78 5.28 -7.10
CA PHE A 161 -13.48 4.07 -6.34
C PHE A 161 -14.73 3.62 -5.57
N SER A 162 -14.95 2.32 -5.50
CA SER A 162 -16.08 1.73 -4.78
C SER A 162 -15.90 1.78 -3.26
N LYS A 163 -14.65 1.78 -2.79
CA LYS A 163 -14.28 1.84 -1.36
C LYS A 163 -12.82 2.28 -1.19
N PRO A 164 -12.43 2.84 -0.04
CA PRO A 164 -11.04 2.98 0.36
C PRO A 164 -10.45 1.62 0.78
N ILE A 165 -9.13 1.54 0.89
CA ILE A 165 -8.41 0.37 1.46
C ILE A 165 -8.90 0.08 2.88
N ASP A 166 -9.04 1.12 3.70
CA ASP A 166 -9.63 1.07 5.03
C ASP A 166 -10.47 2.33 5.25
N LYS A 167 -11.69 2.16 5.75
CA LYS A 167 -12.60 3.27 6.05
C LYS A 167 -12.03 4.26 7.07
N SER A 168 -11.12 3.81 7.93
CA SER A 168 -10.48 4.67 8.92
C SER A 168 -9.49 5.68 8.32
N LEU A 169 -9.09 5.52 7.07
CA LEU A 169 -8.15 6.40 6.36
C LEU A 169 -8.81 7.64 5.76
N VAL A 170 -10.14 7.64 5.67
CA VAL A 170 -10.91 8.75 5.09
C VAL A 170 -11.90 9.31 6.07
N MET A 171 -12.33 10.55 5.84
CA MET A 171 -13.37 11.23 6.59
C MET A 171 -14.46 11.71 5.64
N GLU A 172 -15.69 11.60 6.07
CA GLU A 172 -16.86 12.16 5.41
C GLU A 172 -17.23 13.51 6.03
N LYS A 173 -17.46 14.50 5.19
CA LYS A 173 -17.88 15.83 5.61
C LYS A 173 -19.06 16.29 4.76
N THR A 174 -20.12 16.77 5.39
CA THR A 174 -21.23 17.37 4.64
C THR A 174 -20.79 18.66 3.98
N ASP A 175 -20.96 18.74 2.66
CA ASP A 175 -20.73 19.93 1.86
C ASP A 175 -22.06 20.49 1.37
N LEU A 176 -22.35 21.73 1.75
CA LEU A 176 -23.57 22.48 1.37
C LEU A 176 -23.26 23.58 0.35
N SER A 177 -22.07 23.62 -0.20
CA SER A 177 -21.66 24.61 -1.19
C SER A 177 -22.45 24.48 -2.50
N HIS A 178 -22.49 25.55 -3.27
CA HIS A 178 -23.15 25.61 -4.59
C HIS A 178 -24.64 25.24 -4.58
N GLY A 179 -25.33 25.36 -3.43
CA GLY A 179 -26.75 25.00 -3.29
C GLY A 179 -27.03 23.50 -3.36
N MET A 180 -26.02 22.65 -3.29
CA MET A 180 -26.13 21.20 -3.30
C MET A 180 -25.82 20.63 -1.90
N LYS A 181 -26.40 19.48 -1.60
CA LYS A 181 -26.03 18.70 -0.41
C LYS A 181 -25.25 17.47 -0.90
N ARG A 182 -23.96 17.46 -0.64
CA ARG A 182 -23.03 16.37 -1.02
C ARG A 182 -22.24 15.90 0.18
N ILE A 183 -21.62 14.76 0.07
CA ILE A 183 -20.64 14.27 1.05
C ILE A 183 -19.26 14.43 0.44
N GLU A 184 -18.45 15.31 1.02
CA GLU A 184 -17.04 15.45 0.71
C GLU A 184 -16.25 14.33 1.37
N ILE A 185 -15.37 13.67 0.62
CA ILE A 185 -14.41 12.70 1.15
C ILE A 185 -13.05 13.38 1.27
N ARG A 186 -12.43 13.24 2.44
CA ARG A 186 -11.09 13.77 2.74
C ARG A 186 -10.19 12.67 3.30
N SER A 187 -8.89 12.73 3.03
CA SER A 187 -7.94 11.87 3.74
C SER A 187 -7.87 12.27 5.22
N LYS A 188 -7.79 11.28 6.10
CA LYS A 188 -7.80 11.54 7.56
C LYS A 188 -6.48 12.16 8.04
N THR A 189 -5.34 11.68 7.54
CA THR A 189 -4.01 12.12 7.96
C THR A 189 -3.62 13.45 7.29
N GLY A 190 -3.85 13.57 5.99
CA GLY A 190 -3.47 14.75 5.19
C GLY A 190 -4.49 15.88 5.23
N ASP A 191 -5.72 15.58 5.65
CA ASP A 191 -6.87 16.47 5.48
C ASP A 191 -6.95 17.01 4.04
N ALA A 192 -6.66 16.12 3.09
CA ALA A 192 -6.68 16.45 1.67
C ALA A 192 -8.08 16.19 1.10
N HIS A 193 -8.60 17.14 0.34
CA HIS A 193 -9.83 16.93 -0.44
C HIS A 193 -9.59 15.84 -1.50
N LEU A 194 -10.46 14.83 -1.52
CA LEU A 194 -10.38 13.69 -2.44
C LEU A 194 -11.52 13.67 -3.46
N GLY A 195 -12.62 14.33 -3.17
CA GLY A 195 -13.79 14.34 -4.03
C GLY A 195 -15.11 14.31 -3.24
N HIS A 196 -16.19 13.95 -3.93
CA HIS A 196 -17.54 13.86 -3.38
C HIS A 196 -18.22 12.55 -3.77
N VAL A 197 -19.16 12.11 -2.95
CA VAL A 197 -20.07 11.01 -3.19
C VAL A 197 -21.52 11.47 -3.04
#